data_bd1e9d689d68edf19c969dd54ae89f26
#
_entry.id   bd1e9d689d68edf19c969dd54ae89f26
#
_cell.length_a   1.000
_cell.length_b   1.000
_cell.length_c   1.000
_cell.angle_alpha   90.00
_cell.angle_beta   90.00
_cell.angle_gamma   90.00
#
_symmetry.space_group_name_H-M   'P 1'
#
loop_
_entity.id
_entity.type
_entity.pdbx_description
1 polymer ?
#
loop_
_entity_poly.entity_id
_entity_poly.type
_entity_poly.pdbx_seq_one_letter_code
_entity_poly.pdbx_strand_id
1 'polypeptide(L)'
;ALEAEVKAANGQRAEGSCFPYPIAYNLIPQIGGFNEMGYSSEEMKMQNEGRKMLHDETIRFACTCVRVPIIRSHSEAITLEFENDITPDKARELLAEAPGVVLCDDPNNGQYPMPLLTSDQDLVYVGRVRRDLSADAASFNRSLTLFCCADQVRKGAATNAVQIAELIFGLK
;
A
#
# COMPACT_ATOMS: atom_id res chain seq x y z
N ALA A 1 3.44 21.46 -2.49
CA ALA A 1 2.05 21.68 -2.93
C ALA A 1 1.07 21.60 -1.75
N LEU A 2 0.86 20.43 -1.13
CA LEU A 2 -0.17 20.22 -0.09
C LEU A 2 -0.16 21.27 1.03
N GLU A 3 0.98 21.50 1.67
CA GLU A 3 1.08 22.46 2.79
C GLU A 3 0.77 23.91 2.35
N ALA A 4 1.20 24.30 1.15
CA ALA A 4 0.91 25.63 0.62
C ALA A 4 -0.58 25.80 0.31
N GLU A 5 -1.21 24.78 -0.25
CA GLU A 5 -2.63 24.77 -0.58
C GLU A 5 -3.52 24.77 0.66
N VAL A 6 -3.13 24.01 1.70
CA VAL A 6 -3.82 24.01 3.01
C VAL A 6 -3.73 25.39 3.67
N LYS A 7 -2.56 26.03 3.64
CA LYS A 7 -2.37 27.39 4.20
C LYS A 7 -3.18 28.45 3.45
N ALA A 8 -3.33 28.31 2.14
CA ALA A 8 -4.12 29.24 1.33
C ALA A 8 -5.63 29.14 1.60
N ALA A 9 -6.10 27.96 2.05
CA ALA A 9 -7.50 27.67 2.44
C ALA A 9 -8.58 28.05 1.39
N ASN A 10 -8.19 28.17 0.12
CA ASN A 10 -9.07 28.70 -0.96
C ASN A 10 -9.42 27.63 -2.01
N GLY A 11 -8.99 26.38 -1.83
CA GLY A 11 -9.23 25.29 -2.78
C GLY A 11 -8.52 25.47 -4.13
N GLN A 12 -7.59 26.39 -4.23
CA GLN A 12 -6.82 26.63 -5.46
C GLN A 12 -5.50 25.88 -5.42
N ARG A 13 -5.03 25.52 -6.61
CA ARG A 13 -3.71 24.89 -6.78
C ARG A 13 -2.60 25.88 -6.39
N ALA A 14 -1.62 25.42 -5.61
CA ALA A 14 -0.46 26.23 -5.30
C ALA A 14 0.36 26.57 -6.56
N GLU A 15 0.91 27.79 -6.62
CA GLU A 15 1.84 28.17 -7.66
C GLU A 15 3.06 27.24 -7.64
N GLY A 16 3.50 26.80 -8.82
CA GLY A 16 4.61 25.82 -8.96
C GLY A 16 4.26 24.39 -8.55
N SER A 17 2.98 24.08 -8.26
CA SER A 17 2.55 22.70 -7.99
C SER A 17 2.84 21.79 -9.18
N CYS A 18 3.41 20.61 -8.91
CA CYS A 18 3.62 19.56 -9.91
C CYS A 18 2.33 18.81 -10.29
N PHE A 19 1.23 19.02 -9.56
CA PHE A 19 -0.05 18.38 -9.84
C PHE A 19 -0.93 19.23 -10.76
N PRO A 20 -1.74 18.60 -11.62
CA PRO A 20 -2.65 19.33 -12.52
C PRO A 20 -3.82 20.00 -11.77
N TYR A 21 -4.17 19.49 -10.61
CA TYR A 21 -5.26 19.98 -9.75
C TYR A 21 -4.76 20.21 -8.31
N PRO A 22 -5.50 20.99 -7.49
CA PRO A 22 -5.22 21.08 -6.05
C PRO A 22 -5.24 19.68 -5.42
N ILE A 23 -4.27 19.39 -4.55
CA ILE A 23 -4.25 18.14 -3.78
C ILE A 23 -4.86 18.32 -2.39
N ALA A 24 -4.83 19.53 -1.82
CA ALA A 24 -5.47 19.80 -0.54
C ALA A 24 -6.98 19.56 -0.63
N TYR A 25 -7.50 18.73 0.27
CA TYR A 25 -8.92 18.33 0.33
C TYR A 25 -9.43 17.64 -0.94
N ASN A 26 -8.54 16.98 -1.70
CA ASN A 26 -8.85 16.37 -2.98
C ASN A 26 -8.17 15.01 -3.14
N LEU A 27 -8.65 14.21 -4.10
CA LEU A 27 -8.05 12.98 -4.56
C LEU A 27 -7.78 13.10 -6.06
N ILE A 28 -6.58 12.69 -6.50
CA ILE A 28 -6.23 12.72 -7.93
C ILE A 28 -5.95 11.27 -8.39
N PRO A 29 -6.88 10.62 -9.12
CA PRO A 29 -6.73 9.23 -9.54
C PRO A 29 -5.87 9.14 -10.81
N GLN A 30 -4.66 9.69 -10.74
CA GLN A 30 -3.69 9.66 -11.81
C GLN A 30 -2.27 9.69 -11.24
N ILE A 31 -1.48 8.67 -11.55
CA ILE A 31 -0.04 8.63 -11.27
C ILE A 31 0.70 8.21 -12.52
N GLY A 32 1.29 9.20 -13.21
CA GLY A 32 1.90 9.05 -14.52
C GLY A 32 0.90 9.20 -15.68
N GLY A 33 1.31 8.81 -16.88
CA GLY A 33 0.48 8.84 -18.10
C GLY A 33 -0.45 7.62 -18.19
N PHE A 34 -1.53 7.75 -18.97
CA PHE A 34 -2.45 6.65 -19.27
C PHE A 34 -2.05 5.91 -20.54
N ASN A 35 -2.27 4.59 -20.56
CA ASN A 35 -2.19 3.78 -21.78
C ASN A 35 -3.56 3.73 -22.50
N GLU A 36 -3.61 3.01 -23.63
CA GLU A 36 -4.82 2.87 -24.46
C GLU A 36 -5.98 2.16 -23.74
N MET A 37 -5.71 1.37 -22.70
CA MET A 37 -6.70 0.68 -21.87
C MET A 37 -7.19 1.54 -20.69
N GLY A 38 -6.68 2.76 -20.53
CA GLY A 38 -7.04 3.65 -19.43
C GLY A 38 -6.29 3.41 -18.11
N TYR A 39 -5.27 2.56 -18.10
CA TYR A 39 -4.43 2.36 -16.91
C TYR A 39 -3.28 3.36 -16.87
N SER A 40 -3.04 3.92 -15.70
CA SER A 40 -1.87 4.76 -15.47
C SER A 40 -0.57 3.95 -15.43
N SER A 41 0.56 4.60 -15.65
CA SER A 41 1.86 3.93 -15.62
C SER A 41 2.16 3.31 -14.25
N GLU A 42 1.69 3.87 -13.15
CA GLU A 42 1.87 3.31 -11.81
C GLU A 42 1.04 2.01 -11.62
N GLU A 43 -0.18 1.97 -12.13
CA GLU A 43 -1.02 0.76 -12.11
C GLU A 43 -0.39 -0.36 -12.92
N MET A 44 0.21 -0.04 -14.07
CA MET A 44 0.95 -1.03 -14.87
C MET A 44 2.21 -1.53 -14.17
N LYS A 45 2.88 -0.70 -13.38
CA LYS A 45 4.00 -1.15 -12.53
C LYS A 45 3.54 -2.18 -11.50
N MET A 46 2.43 -1.93 -10.78
CA MET A 46 1.90 -2.89 -9.81
C MET A 46 1.70 -4.27 -10.43
N GLN A 47 1.13 -4.35 -11.62
CA GLN A 47 0.96 -5.61 -12.34
C GLN A 47 2.30 -6.25 -12.74
N ASN A 48 3.19 -5.49 -13.37
CA ASN A 48 4.40 -6.04 -13.98
C ASN A 48 5.47 -6.35 -12.92
N GLU A 49 5.70 -5.44 -11.99
CA GLU A 49 6.70 -5.58 -10.94
C GLU A 49 6.26 -6.59 -9.88
N GLY A 50 4.96 -6.64 -9.55
CA GLY A 50 4.42 -7.61 -8.60
C GLY A 50 4.65 -9.04 -9.06
N ARG A 51 4.35 -9.36 -10.32
CA ARG A 51 4.64 -10.69 -10.91
C ARG A 51 6.13 -11.02 -10.89
N LYS A 52 6.96 -10.06 -11.29
CA LYS A 52 8.42 -10.23 -11.28
C LYS A 52 8.97 -10.47 -9.87
N MET A 53 8.54 -9.71 -8.87
CA MET A 53 9.02 -9.84 -7.49
C MET A 53 8.56 -11.14 -6.83
N LEU A 54 7.35 -11.58 -7.12
CA LEU A 54 6.78 -12.82 -6.58
C LEU A 54 7.18 -14.05 -7.42
N HIS A 55 7.89 -13.86 -8.54
CA HIS A 55 8.29 -14.92 -9.47
C HIS A 55 7.10 -15.76 -9.95
N ASP A 56 5.95 -15.12 -10.16
CA ASP A 56 4.71 -15.77 -10.59
C ASP A 56 3.95 -14.93 -11.61
N GLU A 57 4.02 -15.35 -12.87
CA GLU A 57 3.32 -14.69 -13.98
C GLU A 57 1.80 -14.93 -13.98
N THR A 58 1.32 -15.87 -13.16
CA THR A 58 -0.11 -16.23 -13.11
C THR A 58 -0.91 -15.32 -12.19
N ILE A 59 -0.26 -14.58 -11.30
CA ILE A 59 -0.92 -13.66 -10.36
C ILE A 59 -1.66 -12.57 -11.15
N ARG A 60 -2.91 -12.36 -10.79
CA ARG A 60 -3.78 -11.33 -11.35
C ARG A 60 -3.79 -10.11 -10.44
N PHE A 61 -3.47 -8.96 -10.99
CA PHE A 61 -3.51 -7.68 -10.31
C PHE A 61 -4.56 -6.78 -10.94
N ALA A 62 -5.32 -6.07 -10.10
CA ALA A 62 -6.12 -4.94 -10.52
C ALA A 62 -6.02 -3.86 -9.43
N CYS A 63 -5.65 -2.65 -9.81
CA CYS A 63 -5.55 -1.55 -8.87
C CYS A 63 -5.92 -0.23 -9.53
N THR A 64 -6.26 0.75 -8.70
CA THR A 64 -6.36 2.16 -9.06
C THR A 64 -5.43 2.94 -8.16
N CYS A 65 -4.46 3.62 -8.75
CA CYS A 65 -3.48 4.42 -8.02
C CYS A 65 -3.95 5.86 -7.89
N VAL A 66 -4.03 6.33 -6.65
CA VAL A 66 -4.61 7.63 -6.32
C VAL A 66 -3.64 8.45 -5.46
N ARG A 67 -3.42 9.71 -5.84
CA ARG A 67 -2.76 10.68 -4.95
C ARG A 67 -3.76 11.17 -3.91
N VAL A 68 -3.34 11.11 -2.66
CA VAL A 68 -4.13 11.51 -1.50
C VAL A 68 -3.47 12.68 -0.77
N PRO A 69 -4.21 13.50 -0.02
CA PRO A 69 -3.69 14.69 0.66
C PRO A 69 -2.96 14.33 1.97
N ILE A 70 -1.98 13.45 1.89
CA ILE A 70 -1.09 13.09 2.98
C ILE A 70 0.36 13.41 2.61
N ILE A 71 1.16 13.77 3.61
CA ILE A 71 2.52 14.26 3.38
C ILE A 71 3.46 13.09 3.08
N ARG A 72 3.31 11.97 3.81
CA ARG A 72 4.24 10.86 3.78
C ARG A 72 3.55 9.55 4.16
N SER A 73 4.10 8.44 3.74
CA SER A 73 3.62 7.06 3.78
C SER A 73 2.61 6.72 2.69
N HIS A 74 2.83 5.57 2.06
CA HIS A 74 1.84 4.95 1.19
C HIS A 74 0.84 4.15 2.02
N SER A 75 -0.35 3.98 1.49
CA SER A 75 -1.41 3.18 2.10
C SER A 75 -2.11 2.37 1.04
N GLU A 76 -2.39 1.11 1.33
CA GLU A 76 -2.98 0.17 0.38
C GLU A 76 -4.09 -0.62 1.06
N ALA A 77 -5.28 -0.60 0.46
CA ALA A 77 -6.36 -1.53 0.77
C ALA A 77 -6.24 -2.71 -0.21
N ILE A 78 -5.99 -3.90 0.31
CA ILE A 78 -5.66 -5.06 -0.50
C ILE A 78 -6.71 -6.14 -0.30
N THR A 79 -7.24 -6.68 -1.40
CA THR A 79 -8.04 -7.90 -1.42
C THR A 79 -7.20 -9.00 -2.05
N LEU A 80 -7.15 -10.16 -1.39
CA LEU A 80 -6.31 -11.29 -1.76
C LEU A 80 -7.17 -12.54 -1.91
N GLU A 81 -6.97 -13.28 -2.99
CA GLU A 81 -7.48 -14.63 -3.16
C GLU A 81 -6.27 -15.58 -3.26
N PHE A 82 -6.21 -16.57 -2.37
CA PHE A 82 -5.12 -17.54 -2.29
C PHE A 82 -5.51 -18.85 -2.99
N GLU A 83 -4.55 -19.69 -3.27
CA GLU A 83 -4.81 -21.05 -3.78
C GLU A 83 -5.42 -21.95 -2.70
N ASN A 84 -4.95 -21.79 -1.46
CA ASN A 84 -5.34 -22.62 -0.31
C ASN A 84 -6.20 -21.83 0.68
N ASP A 85 -6.98 -22.53 1.47
CA ASP A 85 -7.76 -21.97 2.56
C ASP A 85 -6.85 -21.33 3.60
N ILE A 86 -7.19 -20.14 4.04
CA ILE A 86 -6.49 -19.40 5.10
C ILE A 86 -7.50 -18.64 5.96
N THR A 87 -7.37 -18.76 7.28
CA THR A 87 -8.18 -17.98 8.20
C THR A 87 -7.58 -16.60 8.48
N PRO A 88 -8.37 -15.59 8.84
CA PRO A 88 -7.83 -14.30 9.29
C PRO A 88 -6.85 -14.44 10.47
N ASP A 89 -7.11 -15.37 11.40
CA ASP A 89 -6.22 -15.60 12.53
C ASP A 89 -4.89 -16.20 12.10
N LYS A 90 -4.92 -17.19 11.18
CA LYS A 90 -3.69 -17.73 10.62
C LYS A 90 -2.89 -16.69 9.84
N ALA A 91 -3.56 -15.80 9.12
CA ALA A 91 -2.89 -14.68 8.44
C ALA A 91 -2.25 -13.70 9.45
N ARG A 92 -2.91 -13.41 10.60
CA ARG A 92 -2.32 -12.60 11.66
C ARG A 92 -1.09 -13.26 12.29
N GLU A 93 -1.13 -14.55 12.57
CA GLU A 93 0.03 -15.29 13.06
C GLU A 93 1.23 -15.15 12.11
N LEU A 94 1.02 -15.42 10.82
CA LEU A 94 2.07 -15.30 9.80
C LEU A 94 2.62 -13.88 9.67
N LEU A 95 1.75 -12.87 9.70
CA LEU A 95 2.15 -11.48 9.61
C LEU A 95 2.91 -11.01 10.86
N ALA A 96 2.55 -11.51 12.04
CA ALA A 96 3.25 -11.18 13.28
C ALA A 96 4.70 -11.72 13.31
N GLU A 97 4.96 -12.83 12.61
CA GLU A 97 6.29 -13.44 12.50
C GLU A 97 7.07 -12.97 11.26
N ALA A 98 6.42 -12.25 10.34
CA ALA A 98 7.03 -11.87 9.07
C ALA A 98 8.13 -10.82 9.25
N PRO A 99 9.35 -11.04 8.72
CA PRO A 99 10.42 -10.06 8.79
C PRO A 99 10.04 -8.74 8.11
N GLY A 100 10.30 -7.62 8.79
CA GLY A 100 10.01 -6.29 8.23
C GLY A 100 8.55 -5.85 8.33
N VAL A 101 7.70 -6.62 8.99
CA VAL A 101 6.27 -6.35 9.20
C VAL A 101 5.97 -6.10 10.67
N VAL A 102 5.03 -5.20 10.94
CA VAL A 102 4.40 -4.99 12.25
C VAL A 102 2.92 -5.27 12.10
N LEU A 103 2.42 -6.28 12.80
CA LEU A 103 0.98 -6.49 12.90
C LEU A 103 0.37 -5.43 13.83
N CYS A 104 -0.51 -4.59 13.28
CA CYS A 104 -1.25 -3.55 13.99
C CYS A 104 -2.75 -3.77 13.72
N ASP A 105 -3.37 -4.72 14.41
CA ASP A 105 -4.71 -5.20 14.08
C ASP A 105 -5.59 -5.44 15.33
N ASP A 106 -5.82 -4.36 16.10
CA ASP A 106 -6.82 -4.33 17.18
C ASP A 106 -7.82 -3.19 16.93
N PRO A 107 -8.77 -3.38 15.99
CA PRO A 107 -9.72 -2.34 15.63
C PRO A 107 -10.68 -1.97 16.78
N ASN A 108 -10.90 -2.84 17.76
CA ASN A 108 -11.75 -2.54 18.92
C ASN A 108 -11.13 -1.48 19.84
N ASN A 109 -9.80 -1.40 19.86
CA ASN A 109 -9.04 -0.41 20.60
C ASN A 109 -8.46 0.70 19.68
N GLY A 110 -8.94 0.80 18.43
CA GLY A 110 -8.50 1.82 17.48
C GLY A 110 -7.08 1.62 16.94
N GLN A 111 -6.54 0.41 17.06
CA GLN A 111 -5.18 0.10 16.58
C GLN A 111 -5.24 -0.51 15.18
N TYR A 112 -4.83 0.26 14.20
CA TYR A 112 -4.71 -0.13 12.79
C TYR A 112 -3.67 0.74 12.08
N PRO A 113 -3.13 0.29 10.93
CA PRO A 113 -2.12 1.04 10.21
C PRO A 113 -2.63 2.40 9.75
N MET A 114 -1.82 3.43 9.92
CA MET A 114 -2.11 4.78 9.46
C MET A 114 -0.84 5.49 9.00
N PRO A 115 -0.90 6.37 7.98
CA PRO A 115 0.27 7.12 7.49
C PRO A 115 1.03 7.88 8.58
N LEU A 116 0.33 8.46 9.55
CA LEU A 116 0.97 9.18 10.66
C LEU A 116 1.81 8.28 11.57
N LEU A 117 1.44 7.00 11.70
CA LEU A 117 2.19 6.04 12.51
C LEU A 117 3.42 5.50 11.78
N THR A 118 3.36 5.42 10.45
CA THR A 118 4.38 4.77 9.63
C THR A 118 5.38 5.74 9.01
N SER A 119 5.10 7.03 9.07
CA SER A 119 6.06 8.06 8.65
C SER A 119 7.33 7.98 9.52
N ASP A 120 8.50 7.99 8.88
CA ASP A 120 9.82 7.80 9.48
C ASP A 120 10.08 6.43 10.12
N GLN A 121 9.22 5.41 9.84
CA GLN A 121 9.43 4.03 10.29
C GLN A 121 10.06 3.17 9.18
N ASP A 122 10.82 2.16 9.59
CA ASP A 122 11.53 1.25 8.67
C ASP A 122 10.74 -0.03 8.34
N LEU A 123 9.56 -0.22 8.94
CA LEU A 123 8.76 -1.43 8.81
C LEU A 123 7.45 -1.15 8.10
N VAL A 124 6.86 -2.20 7.55
CA VAL A 124 5.50 -2.18 6.98
C VAL A 124 4.50 -2.53 8.07
N TYR A 125 3.52 -1.67 8.29
CA TYR A 125 2.45 -1.92 9.25
C TYR A 125 1.26 -2.52 8.51
N VAL A 126 0.78 -3.67 8.99
CA VAL A 126 -0.34 -4.41 8.40
C VAL A 126 -1.42 -4.63 9.45
N GLY A 127 -2.66 -4.47 9.05
CA GLY A 127 -3.81 -4.72 9.93
C GLY A 127 -5.12 -4.74 9.15
N ARG A 128 -6.25 -4.65 9.87
CA ARG A 128 -7.58 -4.78 9.28
C ARG A 128 -7.77 -6.10 8.53
N VAL A 129 -7.11 -7.17 9.01
CA VAL A 129 -7.16 -8.51 8.42
C VAL A 129 -8.52 -9.15 8.69
N ARG A 130 -9.25 -9.46 7.64
CA ARG A 130 -10.62 -9.99 7.72
C ARG A 130 -10.99 -10.77 6.47
N ARG A 131 -12.09 -11.51 6.52
CA ARG A 131 -12.67 -12.17 5.34
C ARG A 131 -13.08 -11.15 4.28
N ASP A 132 -12.89 -11.52 3.03
CA ASP A 132 -13.45 -10.80 1.91
C ASP A 132 -14.93 -11.18 1.76
N LEU A 133 -15.83 -10.22 1.98
CA LEU A 133 -17.28 -10.43 1.86
C LEU A 133 -17.78 -10.42 0.40
N SER A 134 -16.92 -10.04 -0.54
CA SER A 134 -17.25 -10.08 -1.98
C SER A 134 -16.91 -11.42 -2.63
N ALA A 135 -16.17 -12.28 -1.92
CA ALA A 135 -15.82 -13.62 -2.40
C ALA A 135 -17.05 -14.50 -2.53
N ASP A 136 -17.10 -15.30 -3.59
CA ASP A 136 -18.14 -16.31 -3.76
C ASP A 136 -17.94 -17.51 -2.80
N ALA A 137 -18.89 -18.44 -2.79
CA ALA A 137 -18.84 -19.61 -1.91
C ALA A 137 -17.60 -20.50 -2.14
N ALA A 138 -17.05 -20.51 -3.34
CA ALA A 138 -15.89 -21.34 -3.69
C ALA A 138 -14.57 -20.70 -3.24
N SER A 139 -14.50 -19.37 -3.13
CA SER A 139 -13.31 -18.62 -2.79
C SER A 139 -13.34 -18.02 -1.38
N PHE A 140 -14.48 -18.04 -0.67
CA PHE A 140 -14.66 -17.39 0.62
C PHE A 140 -13.62 -17.80 1.68
N ASN A 141 -13.30 -19.09 1.77
CA ASN A 141 -12.33 -19.59 2.76
C ASN A 141 -10.88 -19.25 2.43
N ARG A 142 -10.60 -18.84 1.21
CA ARG A 142 -9.26 -18.50 0.73
C ARG A 142 -9.12 -17.03 0.34
N SER A 143 -10.11 -16.19 0.69
CA SER A 143 -10.09 -14.76 0.37
C SER A 143 -10.07 -13.90 1.62
N LEU A 144 -9.16 -12.93 1.63
CA LEU A 144 -8.96 -11.98 2.72
C LEU A 144 -8.89 -10.55 2.20
N THR A 145 -9.23 -9.62 3.06
CA THR A 145 -8.88 -8.22 2.88
C THR A 145 -8.03 -7.73 4.03
N LEU A 146 -7.09 -6.84 3.75
CA LEU A 146 -6.23 -6.20 4.73
C LEU A 146 -5.94 -4.75 4.34
N PHE A 147 -5.29 -4.03 5.22
CA PHE A 147 -4.79 -2.69 4.97
C PHE A 147 -3.34 -2.60 5.42
N CYS A 148 -2.49 -1.95 4.64
CA CYS A 148 -1.12 -1.71 5.03
C CYS A 148 -0.69 -0.26 4.80
N CYS A 149 0.31 0.16 5.57
CA CYS A 149 0.99 1.44 5.42
C CYS A 149 2.49 1.26 5.57
N ALA A 150 3.26 1.99 4.78
CA ALA A 150 4.72 2.02 4.88
C ALA A 150 5.28 3.35 4.40
N ASP A 151 6.40 3.76 4.96
CA ASP A 151 7.13 4.94 4.51
C ASP A 151 7.80 4.68 3.16
N GLN A 152 7.34 5.37 2.11
CA GLN A 152 7.83 5.18 0.75
C GLN A 152 9.28 5.63 0.55
N VAL A 153 9.78 6.53 1.40
CA VAL A 153 11.16 7.01 1.32
C VAL A 153 12.12 6.05 2.03
N ARG A 154 11.66 5.40 3.08
CA ARG A 154 12.43 4.43 3.88
C ARG A 154 12.23 3.01 3.38
N LYS A 155 11.19 2.32 3.82
CA LYS A 155 10.92 0.91 3.44
C LYS A 155 10.62 0.75 1.95
N GLY A 156 9.97 1.73 1.34
CA GLY A 156 9.70 1.73 -0.11
C GLY A 156 10.92 2.08 -0.98
N ALA A 157 12.05 2.52 -0.40
CA ALA A 157 13.23 2.95 -1.15
C ALA A 157 14.55 2.65 -0.40
N ALA A 158 15.12 3.65 0.29
CA ALA A 158 16.48 3.59 0.81
C ALA A 158 16.70 2.48 1.84
N THR A 159 15.84 2.37 2.85
CA THR A 159 15.97 1.33 3.88
C THR A 159 15.86 -0.08 3.29
N ASN A 160 14.95 -0.30 2.34
CA ASN A 160 14.79 -1.61 1.72
C ASN A 160 16.04 -2.00 0.92
N ALA A 161 16.65 -1.06 0.20
CA ALA A 161 17.89 -1.32 -0.53
C ALA A 161 19.04 -1.73 0.40
N VAL A 162 19.18 -1.07 1.56
CA VAL A 162 20.16 -1.43 2.58
C VAL A 162 19.87 -2.80 3.17
N GLN A 163 18.61 -3.08 3.52
CA GLN A 163 18.22 -4.39 4.08
C GLN A 163 18.45 -5.54 3.11
N ILE A 164 18.21 -5.33 1.81
CA ILE A 164 18.54 -6.33 0.78
C ILE A 164 20.06 -6.57 0.73
N ALA A 165 20.86 -5.52 0.75
CA ALA A 165 22.32 -5.65 0.78
C ALA A 165 22.80 -6.39 2.04
N GLU A 166 22.29 -6.04 3.22
CA GLU A 166 22.59 -6.75 4.47
C GLU A 166 22.30 -8.25 4.37
N LEU A 167 21.16 -8.62 3.78
CA LEU A 167 20.78 -10.02 3.57
C LEU A 167 21.73 -10.74 2.60
N ILE A 168 22.07 -10.10 1.46
CA ILE A 168 22.97 -10.70 0.46
C ILE A 168 24.37 -10.92 1.02
N PHE A 169 24.86 -10.00 1.84
CA PHE A 169 26.21 -10.08 2.41
C PHE A 169 26.27 -10.78 3.76
N GLY A 170 25.16 -11.31 4.27
CA GLY A 170 25.11 -12.04 5.54
C GLY A 170 25.43 -11.17 6.75
N LEU A 171 25.07 -9.88 6.73
CA LEU A 171 25.32 -8.91 7.81
C LEU A 171 24.22 -8.91 8.87
N LYS A 172 23.15 -9.68 8.67
CA LYS A 172 22.02 -9.94 9.59
C LYS A 172 21.57 -11.37 9.46
#